data_4061e4eca451a86914beaf8673724c08
#
_entry.id   4061e4eca451a86914beaf8673724c08
#
_cell.length_a   1.000
_cell.length_b   1.000
_cell.length_c   1.000
_cell.angle_alpha   90.00
_cell.angle_beta   90.00
_cell.angle_gamma   90.00
#
_symmetry.space_group_name_H-M   'P 1'
#
loop_
_entity.id
_entity.type
_entity.pdbx_description
1 polymer ?
#
loop_
_entity_poly.entity_id
_entity_poly.type
_entity_poly.pdbx_seq_one_letter_code
_entity_poly.pdbx_strand_id
1 'polypeptide(L)'
;MESQKSVNQTPALHNLQCAFEQFNQLSASLNQSVDQINRNVDRIRSTDAGQGQADNHRLFDAIPGGVVVLDRHGEIIEANEQARLLLGEPVERQPWRDVVRRVFLPELDQGELKTADGRQFSISTRPLGYAPGQVLLLSEVTQTRELQRTAQQNLHLVTMGKMMASLAHQIRTPLASSLLYLSQCVEGTLDEETRQSFCNKALARNRHIEKLINDMLVFAHGGQFVTTRFAVADLCSELNDQLSPQLQQRAATLVMQGQDSDVELQGNQDALLGALANLCMNALQAGGDQPRIEISISTTLRGLLSISVKDNGSGMDRETRAHIFDPFFSTKTDGTGLGLAVVKAVVESHQGRIAVYSRPGHGCRFRIFLPCRQAMKTQISKT
;
A
#
# COMPACT_ATOMS: atom_id res chain seq x y z
N MET A 1 -43.93 12.18 26.44
CA MET A 1 -42.73 11.85 27.23
C MET A 1 -41.74 11.22 26.29
N GLU A 2 -40.97 12.07 25.65
CA GLU A 2 -39.89 11.70 24.71
C GLU A 2 -38.61 11.43 25.51
N SER A 3 -38.13 10.22 25.45
CA SER A 3 -36.82 9.86 26.03
C SER A 3 -35.76 9.97 24.94
N GLN A 4 -34.98 11.03 25.01
CA GLN A 4 -33.72 11.21 24.24
C GLN A 4 -32.77 10.08 24.58
N LYS A 5 -32.47 9.21 23.61
CA LYS A 5 -31.32 8.32 23.64
C LYS A 5 -30.09 9.11 23.23
N SER A 6 -29.28 9.53 24.20
CA SER A 6 -27.93 10.03 23.97
C SER A 6 -27.06 8.91 23.37
N VAL A 7 -26.66 9.09 22.13
CA VAL A 7 -25.69 8.25 21.47
C VAL A 7 -24.33 8.52 22.13
N ASN A 8 -23.85 7.59 22.96
CA ASN A 8 -22.48 7.59 23.47
C ASN A 8 -21.51 7.49 22.28
N GLN A 9 -20.96 8.62 21.88
CA GLN A 9 -19.83 8.66 20.95
C GLN A 9 -18.63 8.00 21.64
N THR A 10 -18.16 6.91 21.05
CA THR A 10 -17.01 6.14 21.55
C THR A 10 -15.77 7.04 21.58
N PRO A 11 -14.89 7.00 22.61
CA PRO A 11 -13.67 7.82 22.73
C PRO A 11 -12.77 7.79 21.47
N ALA A 12 -12.81 6.70 20.74
CA ALA A 12 -12.08 6.54 19.48
C ALA A 12 -12.57 7.47 18.34
N LEU A 13 -13.87 7.75 18.27
CA LEU A 13 -14.43 8.69 17.28
C LEU A 13 -14.07 10.13 17.61
N HIS A 14 -14.04 10.48 18.88
CA HIS A 14 -13.62 11.81 19.34
C HIS A 14 -12.13 12.07 19.05
N ASN A 15 -11.26 11.09 19.31
CA ASN A 15 -9.82 11.19 19.00
C ASN A 15 -9.56 11.27 17.49
N LEU A 16 -10.36 10.59 16.66
CA LEU A 16 -10.27 10.68 15.19
C LEU A 16 -10.72 12.06 14.69
N GLN A 17 -11.78 12.63 15.25
CA GLN A 17 -12.22 13.98 14.94
C GLN A 17 -11.15 15.02 15.34
N CYS A 18 -10.59 14.93 16.54
CA CYS A 18 -9.50 15.81 16.98
C CYS A 18 -8.26 15.71 16.07
N ALA A 19 -7.86 14.50 15.69
CA ALA A 19 -6.72 14.30 14.78
C ALA A 19 -6.99 14.86 13.37
N PHE A 20 -8.22 14.72 12.88
CA PHE A 20 -8.64 15.27 11.58
C PHE A 20 -8.76 16.80 11.62
N GLU A 21 -9.24 17.37 12.72
CA GLU A 21 -9.28 18.82 12.94
C GLU A 21 -7.87 19.41 13.05
N GLN A 22 -6.96 18.75 13.77
CA GLN A 22 -5.56 19.15 13.84
C GLN A 22 -4.87 19.05 12.48
N PHE A 23 -5.12 18.01 11.69
CA PHE A 23 -4.61 17.89 10.32
C PHE A 23 -5.13 19.01 9.42
N ASN A 24 -6.42 19.33 9.48
CA ASN A 24 -7.01 20.42 8.71
C ASN A 24 -6.47 21.77 9.16
N GLN A 25 -6.24 21.99 10.45
CA GLN A 25 -5.62 23.21 10.99
C GLN A 25 -4.16 23.36 10.54
N LEU A 26 -3.36 22.28 10.58
CA LEU A 26 -2.00 22.29 10.06
C LEU A 26 -1.96 22.54 8.55
N SER A 27 -2.82 21.86 7.78
CA SER A 27 -2.92 22.07 6.34
C SER A 27 -3.37 23.48 5.98
N ALA A 28 -4.32 24.04 6.75
CA ALA A 28 -4.75 25.43 6.58
C ALA A 28 -3.64 26.43 6.95
N SER A 29 -2.90 26.19 8.04
CA SER A 29 -1.78 27.03 8.45
C SER A 29 -0.62 26.98 7.45
N LEU A 30 -0.36 25.83 6.84
CA LEU A 30 0.62 25.66 5.77
C LEU A 30 0.21 26.45 4.50
N ASN A 31 -1.03 26.34 4.08
CA ASN A 31 -1.55 27.11 2.95
C ASN A 31 -1.54 28.62 3.25
N GLN A 32 -1.89 29.00 4.47
CA GLN A 32 -1.87 30.40 4.90
C GLN A 32 -0.45 30.95 4.94
N SER A 33 0.54 30.15 5.36
CA SER A 33 1.97 30.51 5.34
C SER A 33 2.49 30.65 3.91
N VAL A 34 2.10 29.77 2.99
CA VAL A 34 2.45 29.85 1.56
C VAL A 34 1.83 31.09 0.91
N ASP A 35 0.57 31.42 1.22
CA ASP A 35 -0.09 32.64 0.73
C ASP A 35 0.52 33.91 1.32
N GLN A 36 1.02 33.83 2.54
CA GLN A 36 1.70 34.94 3.19
C GLN A 36 3.10 35.16 2.60
N ILE A 37 3.82 34.08 2.26
CA ILE A 37 5.07 34.13 1.50
C ILE A 37 4.85 34.81 0.15
N ASN A 38 3.83 34.38 -0.60
CA ASN A 38 3.51 34.97 -1.90
C ASN A 38 3.18 36.46 -1.81
N ARG A 39 2.36 36.86 -0.83
CA ARG A 39 2.03 38.26 -0.58
C ARG A 39 3.23 39.11 -0.14
N ASN A 40 4.15 38.52 0.62
CA ASN A 40 5.36 39.20 1.06
C ASN A 40 6.39 39.32 -0.07
N VAL A 41 6.54 38.32 -0.91
CA VAL A 41 7.36 38.39 -2.14
C VAL A 41 6.85 39.48 -3.09
N ASP A 42 5.54 39.65 -3.23
CA ASP A 42 4.94 40.71 -4.05
C ASP A 42 5.13 42.11 -3.40
N ARG A 43 5.14 42.20 -2.05
CA ARG A 43 5.40 43.43 -1.31
C ARG A 43 6.86 43.88 -1.36
N ILE A 44 7.81 42.94 -1.34
CA ILE A 44 9.25 43.16 -1.52
C ILE A 44 9.55 43.85 -2.85
N ARG A 45 8.72 43.65 -3.86
CA ARG A 45 8.84 44.23 -5.19
C ARG A 45 8.38 45.68 -5.29
N SER A 46 7.57 46.16 -4.36
CA SER A 46 6.90 47.47 -4.47
C SER A 46 7.49 48.58 -3.57
N THR A 47 8.49 48.28 -2.74
CA THR A 47 9.03 49.26 -1.78
C THR A 47 10.49 49.55 -2.07
N ASP A 48 10.77 50.87 -2.23
CA ASP A 48 12.09 51.43 -2.52
C ASP A 48 13.20 51.02 -1.54
N ALA A 49 14.40 50.92 -2.09
CA ALA A 49 15.60 50.42 -1.47
C ALA A 49 16.03 51.25 -0.23
N GLY A 50 16.04 50.58 0.93
CA GLY A 50 16.78 51.08 2.07
C GLY A 50 16.38 50.56 3.45
N GLN A 51 15.11 50.48 3.79
CA GLN A 51 14.61 49.98 5.08
C GLN A 51 13.89 48.62 4.99
N GLY A 52 13.52 48.18 3.80
CA GLY A 52 12.79 46.94 3.55
C GLY A 52 13.64 45.65 3.66
N GLN A 53 14.95 45.76 3.54
CA GLN A 53 15.81 44.55 3.48
C GLN A 53 15.93 43.83 4.83
N ALA A 54 16.04 44.58 5.92
CA ALA A 54 16.16 44.00 7.27
C ALA A 54 14.83 43.38 7.76
N ASP A 55 13.69 43.97 7.40
CA ASP A 55 12.38 43.45 7.76
C ASP A 55 12.01 42.24 6.91
N ASN A 56 12.46 42.19 5.67
CA ASN A 56 12.25 41.06 4.77
C ASN A 56 13.01 39.79 5.23
N HIS A 57 14.27 39.94 5.68
CA HIS A 57 15.03 38.83 6.26
C HIS A 57 14.38 38.32 7.55
N ARG A 58 13.88 39.18 8.43
CA ARG A 58 13.16 38.77 9.64
C ARG A 58 11.89 37.97 9.33
N LEU A 59 11.14 38.36 8.30
CA LEU A 59 9.95 37.65 7.86
C LEU A 59 10.29 36.29 7.22
N PHE A 60 11.40 36.24 6.48
CA PHE A 60 11.90 35.01 5.85
C PHE A 60 12.36 34.01 6.93
N ASP A 61 13.03 34.47 7.98
CA ASP A 61 13.47 33.64 9.10
C ASP A 61 12.31 33.23 10.04
N ALA A 62 11.21 34.01 10.06
CA ALA A 62 10.02 33.69 10.87
C ALA A 62 9.13 32.60 10.27
N ILE A 63 9.42 32.11 9.07
CA ILE A 63 8.64 31.04 8.44
C ILE A 63 8.88 29.73 9.18
N PRO A 64 7.81 29.04 9.65
CA PRO A 64 7.94 27.75 10.32
C PRO A 64 8.26 26.63 9.29
N GLY A 65 9.54 26.44 9.02
CA GLY A 65 10.07 25.47 8.05
C GLY A 65 11.31 25.97 7.33
N GLY A 66 12.06 25.07 6.75
CA GLY A 66 13.23 25.43 5.96
C GLY A 66 12.82 25.97 4.60
N VAL A 67 13.17 27.22 4.30
CA VAL A 67 12.95 27.81 2.98
C VAL A 67 14.28 27.98 2.28
N VAL A 68 14.33 27.45 1.03
CA VAL A 68 15.52 27.53 0.17
C VAL A 68 15.12 28.10 -1.18
N VAL A 69 15.87 29.09 -1.63
CA VAL A 69 15.68 29.73 -2.95
C VAL A 69 16.77 29.21 -3.89
N LEU A 70 16.35 28.66 -5.01
CA LEU A 70 17.25 28.17 -6.06
C LEU A 70 17.22 29.08 -7.29
N ASP A 71 18.37 29.21 -7.93
CA ASP A 71 18.48 29.82 -9.24
C ASP A 71 18.03 28.86 -10.38
N ARG A 72 18.17 29.33 -11.63
CA ARG A 72 17.87 28.53 -12.83
C ARG A 72 18.76 27.29 -13.01
N HIS A 73 19.93 27.25 -12.35
CA HIS A 73 20.87 26.14 -12.43
C HIS A 73 20.71 25.14 -11.28
N GLY A 74 19.82 25.42 -10.33
CA GLY A 74 19.60 24.61 -9.12
C GLY A 74 20.62 24.86 -8.03
N GLU A 75 21.32 26.04 -8.07
CA GLU A 75 22.19 26.49 -6.99
C GLU A 75 21.38 27.26 -5.95
N ILE A 76 21.78 27.11 -4.68
CA ILE A 76 21.11 27.79 -3.57
C ILE A 76 21.55 29.25 -3.54
N ILE A 77 20.61 30.17 -3.79
CA ILE A 77 20.82 31.64 -3.69
C ILE A 77 20.70 32.08 -2.25
N GLU A 78 19.66 31.61 -1.55
CA GLU A 78 19.29 32.05 -0.22
C GLU A 78 18.63 30.91 0.56
N ALA A 79 18.86 30.88 1.88
CA ALA A 79 18.24 29.93 2.80
C ALA A 79 17.86 30.66 4.09
N ASN A 80 16.70 30.36 4.67
CA ASN A 80 16.33 30.91 5.98
C ASN A 80 17.07 30.19 7.12
N GLU A 81 16.98 30.72 8.34
CA GLU A 81 17.64 30.17 9.51
C GLU A 81 17.29 28.71 9.74
N GLN A 82 16.02 28.33 9.59
CA GLN A 82 15.55 26.96 9.75
C GLN A 82 16.14 26.03 8.69
N ALA A 83 16.28 26.47 7.45
CA ALA A 83 16.95 25.69 6.40
C ALA A 83 18.43 25.49 6.68
N ARG A 84 19.14 26.54 7.16
CA ARG A 84 20.57 26.43 7.55
C ARG A 84 20.77 25.45 8.70
N LEU A 85 19.92 25.50 9.72
CA LEU A 85 19.97 24.57 10.86
C LEU A 85 19.73 23.13 10.43
N LEU A 86 18.82 22.90 9.46
CA LEU A 86 18.51 21.57 8.94
C LEU A 86 19.60 21.02 8.02
N LEU A 87 20.09 21.84 7.09
CA LEU A 87 20.97 21.43 6.00
C LEU A 87 22.45 21.49 6.36
N GLY A 88 22.80 22.20 7.45
CA GLY A 88 24.18 22.46 7.86
C GLY A 88 24.87 23.55 7.00
N GLU A 89 25.70 24.37 7.61
CA GLU A 89 26.44 25.42 6.90
C GLU A 89 27.76 24.90 6.28
N PRO A 90 28.23 25.51 5.19
CA PRO A 90 27.58 26.50 4.33
C PRO A 90 26.62 25.85 3.33
N VAL A 91 25.49 26.50 3.02
CA VAL A 91 24.49 26.00 2.04
C VAL A 91 24.41 26.88 0.79
N GLU A 92 24.70 28.19 0.89
CA GLU A 92 24.66 29.12 -0.23
C GLU A 92 25.73 28.77 -1.29
N ARG A 93 25.38 29.02 -2.56
CA ARG A 93 26.22 28.71 -3.75
C ARG A 93 26.57 27.25 -3.94
N GLN A 94 25.85 26.34 -3.24
CA GLN A 94 25.98 24.90 -3.47
C GLN A 94 24.83 24.40 -4.36
N PRO A 95 25.08 23.43 -5.25
CA PRO A 95 24.01 22.76 -5.97
C PRO A 95 23.07 22.00 -4.98
N TRP A 96 21.77 22.26 -5.08
CA TRP A 96 20.77 21.61 -4.24
C TRP A 96 20.89 20.09 -4.18
N ARG A 97 21.16 19.45 -5.33
CA ARG A 97 21.36 18.01 -5.44
C ARG A 97 22.46 17.45 -4.52
N ASP A 98 23.54 18.23 -4.32
CA ASP A 98 24.70 17.80 -3.52
C ASP A 98 24.39 17.95 -2.03
N VAL A 99 23.67 19.02 -1.64
CA VAL A 99 23.16 19.22 -0.28
C VAL A 99 22.16 18.11 0.09
N VAL A 100 21.22 17.77 -0.79
CA VAL A 100 20.28 16.67 -0.57
C VAL A 100 21.01 15.34 -0.33
N ARG A 101 21.99 15.01 -1.16
CA ARG A 101 22.80 13.78 -1.01
C ARG A 101 23.58 13.70 0.29
N ARG A 102 24.00 14.86 0.82
CA ARG A 102 24.75 14.96 2.08
C ARG A 102 23.88 14.77 3.30
N VAL A 103 22.68 15.36 3.29
CA VAL A 103 21.81 15.50 4.47
C VAL A 103 20.78 14.39 4.56
N PHE A 104 20.25 13.98 3.42
CA PHE A 104 19.14 13.04 3.37
C PHE A 104 19.55 11.65 2.86
N LEU A 105 18.89 10.64 3.39
CA LEU A 105 19.07 9.27 2.93
C LEU A 105 18.53 9.10 1.50
N PRO A 106 19.11 8.19 0.69
CA PRO A 106 18.72 8.01 -0.71
C PRO A 106 17.33 7.39 -0.90
N GLU A 107 16.61 7.11 0.17
CA GLU A 107 15.24 6.57 0.12
C GLU A 107 14.24 7.72 -0.08
N LEU A 108 13.81 7.90 -1.34
CA LEU A 108 12.71 8.78 -1.70
C LEU A 108 11.39 7.97 -1.59
N ASP A 109 10.68 8.13 -0.49
CA ASP A 109 9.31 7.67 -0.39
C ASP A 109 8.36 8.85 -0.66
N GLN A 110 7.63 8.79 -1.80
CA GLN A 110 6.55 9.72 -2.19
C GLN A 110 6.86 11.23 -2.14
N GLY A 111 8.13 11.63 -2.37
CA GLY A 111 8.53 13.06 -2.33
C GLY A 111 8.88 13.55 -0.92
N GLU A 112 9.07 12.66 0.04
CA GLU A 112 9.56 12.94 1.37
C GLU A 112 11.04 12.57 1.50
N LEU A 113 11.79 13.37 2.22
CA LEU A 113 13.19 13.14 2.53
C LEU A 113 13.33 12.71 3.99
N LYS A 114 14.22 11.73 4.23
CA LYS A 114 14.53 11.26 5.58
C LYS A 114 15.97 11.57 5.92
N THR A 115 16.20 12.15 7.09
CA THR A 115 17.55 12.40 7.62
C THR A 115 18.08 11.16 8.35
N ALA A 116 19.40 11.10 8.57
CA ALA A 116 20.06 9.99 9.26
C ALA A 116 19.58 9.81 10.72
N ASP A 117 19.12 10.87 11.36
CA ASP A 117 18.52 10.87 12.72
C ASP A 117 17.04 10.45 12.74
N GLY A 118 16.47 10.11 11.56
CA GLY A 118 15.14 9.56 11.42
C GLY A 118 14.01 10.58 11.21
N ARG A 119 14.32 11.90 11.21
CA ARG A 119 13.31 12.92 10.89
C ARG A 119 12.88 12.85 9.44
N GLN A 120 11.60 13.15 9.18
CA GLN A 120 10.98 13.11 7.85
C GLN A 120 10.56 14.52 7.44
N PHE A 121 10.89 14.88 6.19
CA PHE A 121 10.61 16.19 5.63
C PHE A 121 9.86 16.08 4.33
N SER A 122 8.79 16.85 4.20
CA SER A 122 8.07 17.06 2.95
C SER A 122 8.67 18.24 2.19
N ILE A 123 8.88 18.09 0.87
CA ILE A 123 9.35 19.17 0.01
C ILE A 123 8.20 19.64 -0.87
N SER A 124 7.94 20.95 -0.79
CA SER A 124 7.06 21.64 -1.71
C SER A 124 7.88 22.60 -2.57
N THR A 125 7.69 22.54 -3.89
CA THR A 125 8.42 23.36 -4.85
C THR A 125 7.48 24.34 -5.53
N ARG A 126 7.87 25.60 -5.64
CA ARG A 126 7.14 26.65 -6.36
C ARG A 126 8.10 27.45 -7.26
N PRO A 127 7.70 27.81 -8.48
CA PRO A 127 8.50 28.69 -9.33
C PRO A 127 8.54 30.09 -8.76
N LEU A 128 9.64 30.79 -8.98
CA LEU A 128 9.90 32.16 -8.47
C LEU A 128 9.24 33.24 -9.37
N GLY A 129 7.96 33.08 -9.73
CA GLY A 129 7.19 34.04 -10.50
C GLY A 129 7.86 34.42 -11.82
N TYR A 130 8.32 35.68 -11.95
CA TYR A 130 8.93 36.22 -13.17
C TYR A 130 10.45 36.03 -13.27
N ALA A 131 11.14 35.59 -12.22
CA ALA A 131 12.57 35.29 -12.25
C ALA A 131 12.78 33.78 -12.50
N PRO A 132 13.77 33.38 -13.30
CA PRO A 132 14.10 31.96 -13.45
C PRO A 132 14.69 31.43 -12.16
N GLY A 133 13.94 30.57 -11.46
CA GLY A 133 14.31 29.96 -10.19
C GLY A 133 13.14 29.30 -9.50
N GLN A 134 13.40 28.68 -8.33
CA GLN A 134 12.39 27.93 -7.57
C GLN A 134 12.56 28.21 -6.08
N VAL A 135 11.45 28.23 -5.35
CA VAL A 135 11.44 28.23 -3.88
C VAL A 135 11.07 26.83 -3.42
N LEU A 136 11.89 26.28 -2.54
CA LEU A 136 11.65 25.02 -1.85
C LEU A 136 11.23 25.29 -0.42
N LEU A 137 10.15 24.66 0.02
CA LEU A 137 9.73 24.65 1.41
C LEU A 137 9.95 23.25 1.96
N LEU A 138 10.75 23.14 3.00
CA LEU A 138 11.05 21.93 3.75
C LEU A 138 10.24 21.95 5.05
N SER A 139 9.24 21.10 5.14
CA SER A 139 8.38 20.99 6.33
C SER A 139 8.65 19.68 7.05
N GLU A 140 8.97 19.72 8.33
CA GLU A 140 9.10 18.50 9.13
C GLU A 140 7.71 17.86 9.34
N VAL A 141 7.59 16.62 8.97
CA VAL A 141 6.33 15.84 9.04
C VAL A 141 6.45 14.60 9.93
N THR A 142 7.53 14.46 10.69
CA THR A 142 7.84 13.30 11.53
C THR A 142 6.67 12.94 12.46
N GLN A 143 6.25 13.88 13.31
CA GLN A 143 5.15 13.65 14.24
C GLN A 143 3.82 13.38 13.55
N THR A 144 3.53 14.10 12.47
CA THR A 144 2.30 13.90 11.69
C THR A 144 2.26 12.50 11.10
N ARG A 145 3.38 12.00 10.59
CA ARG A 145 3.49 10.64 10.05
C ARG A 145 3.39 9.56 11.12
N GLU A 146 3.99 9.77 12.27
CA GLU A 146 3.87 8.86 13.41
C GLU A 146 2.43 8.78 13.93
N LEU A 147 1.76 9.90 14.06
CA LEU A 147 0.34 9.94 14.45
C LEU A 147 -0.55 9.27 13.40
N GLN A 148 -0.31 9.50 12.11
CA GLN A 148 -1.03 8.82 11.03
C GLN A 148 -0.83 7.31 11.06
N ARG A 149 0.41 6.84 11.25
CA ARG A 149 0.74 5.40 11.39
C ARG A 149 0.03 4.79 12.60
N THR A 150 0.10 5.46 13.75
CA THR A 150 -0.57 5.00 14.98
C THR A 150 -2.10 4.98 14.81
N ALA A 151 -2.68 6.00 14.19
CA ALA A 151 -4.11 6.05 13.92
C ALA A 151 -4.56 4.92 12.96
N GLN A 152 -3.78 4.64 11.91
CA GLN A 152 -4.02 3.53 11.01
C GLN A 152 -3.92 2.17 11.73
N GLN A 153 -2.91 1.98 12.58
CA GLN A 153 -2.76 0.77 13.39
C GLN A 153 -3.94 0.59 14.35
N ASN A 154 -4.35 1.66 15.03
CA ASN A 154 -5.50 1.60 15.95
C ASN A 154 -6.81 1.31 15.23
N LEU A 155 -7.06 1.91 14.07
CA LEU A 155 -8.22 1.60 13.22
C LEU A 155 -8.20 0.14 12.79
N HIS A 156 -7.03 -0.37 12.45
CA HIS A 156 -6.82 -1.76 12.09
C HIS A 156 -7.13 -2.70 13.26
N LEU A 157 -6.64 -2.40 14.47
CA LEU A 157 -6.92 -3.17 15.69
C LEU A 157 -8.40 -3.15 16.07
N VAL A 158 -9.08 -2.00 15.96
CA VAL A 158 -10.53 -1.89 16.20
C VAL A 158 -11.31 -2.73 15.19
N THR A 159 -10.91 -2.69 13.93
CA THR A 159 -11.50 -3.51 12.88
C THR A 159 -11.29 -4.99 13.18
N MET A 160 -10.09 -5.40 13.59
CA MET A 160 -9.82 -6.77 14.05
C MET A 160 -10.68 -7.19 15.24
N GLY A 161 -10.84 -6.31 16.25
CA GLY A 161 -11.69 -6.60 17.41
C GLY A 161 -13.14 -6.94 17.01
N LYS A 162 -13.72 -6.18 16.09
CA LYS A 162 -15.04 -6.47 15.53
C LYS A 162 -15.10 -7.80 14.75
N MET A 163 -13.99 -8.20 14.17
CA MET A 163 -13.85 -9.41 13.35
C MET A 163 -13.63 -10.68 14.15
N MET A 164 -13.12 -10.59 15.40
CA MET A 164 -12.78 -11.75 16.23
C MET A 164 -13.97 -12.71 16.43
N ALA A 165 -15.19 -12.17 16.61
CA ALA A 165 -16.39 -12.99 16.77
C ALA A 165 -16.73 -13.78 15.50
N SER A 166 -16.62 -13.14 14.33
CA SER A 166 -16.85 -13.80 13.03
C SER A 166 -15.79 -14.88 12.75
N LEU A 167 -14.52 -14.59 13.03
CA LEU A 167 -13.43 -15.54 12.91
C LEU A 167 -13.61 -16.78 13.79
N ALA A 168 -13.96 -16.56 15.06
CA ALA A 168 -14.21 -17.68 15.98
C ALA A 168 -15.33 -18.59 15.45
N HIS A 169 -16.36 -18.02 14.83
CA HIS A 169 -17.42 -18.78 14.19
C HIS A 169 -16.94 -19.53 12.94
N GLN A 170 -16.18 -18.85 12.10
CA GLN A 170 -15.61 -19.44 10.85
C GLN A 170 -14.57 -20.55 11.12
N ILE A 171 -13.85 -20.51 12.24
CA ILE A 171 -12.93 -21.57 12.68
C ILE A 171 -13.72 -22.74 13.32
N ARG A 172 -14.73 -22.44 14.12
CA ARG A 172 -15.51 -23.46 14.84
C ARG A 172 -16.20 -24.45 13.89
N THR A 173 -16.77 -23.95 12.80
CA THR A 173 -17.52 -24.78 11.84
C THR A 173 -16.64 -25.85 11.16
N PRO A 174 -15.52 -25.52 10.50
CA PRO A 174 -14.65 -26.54 9.91
C PRO A 174 -13.98 -27.44 10.96
N LEU A 175 -13.68 -26.91 12.16
CA LEU A 175 -13.12 -27.71 13.27
C LEU A 175 -14.12 -28.77 13.72
N ALA A 176 -15.38 -28.40 13.94
CA ALA A 176 -16.45 -29.35 14.31
C ALA A 176 -16.64 -30.41 13.23
N SER A 177 -16.63 -30.02 11.95
CA SER A 177 -16.72 -30.96 10.82
C SER A 177 -15.51 -31.90 10.76
N SER A 178 -14.29 -31.40 11.00
CA SER A 178 -13.08 -32.23 11.04
C SER A 178 -13.14 -33.26 12.18
N LEU A 179 -13.56 -32.83 13.37
CA LEU A 179 -13.74 -33.71 14.53
C LEU A 179 -14.77 -34.79 14.26
N LEU A 180 -15.90 -34.44 13.60
CA LEU A 180 -16.94 -35.41 13.24
C LEU A 180 -16.41 -36.49 12.27
N TYR A 181 -15.65 -36.10 11.23
CA TYR A 181 -15.05 -37.07 10.33
C TYR A 181 -14.05 -37.98 11.03
N LEU A 182 -13.22 -37.41 11.94
CA LEU A 182 -12.24 -38.19 12.69
C LEU A 182 -12.90 -39.12 13.70
N SER A 183 -13.98 -38.70 14.40
CA SER A 183 -14.69 -39.60 15.35
C SER A 183 -15.33 -40.77 14.64
N GLN A 184 -15.88 -40.57 13.42
CA GLN A 184 -16.40 -41.66 12.62
C GLN A 184 -15.30 -42.65 12.19
N CYS A 185 -14.08 -42.17 11.93
CA CYS A 185 -12.95 -43.04 11.61
C CYS A 185 -12.48 -43.88 12.81
N VAL A 186 -12.69 -43.42 14.04
CA VAL A 186 -12.27 -44.09 15.28
C VAL A 186 -13.35 -45.05 15.79
N GLU A 187 -14.62 -44.63 15.78
CA GLU A 187 -15.75 -45.34 16.38
C GLU A 187 -16.47 -46.30 15.42
N GLY A 188 -16.32 -46.08 14.12
CA GLY A 188 -17.08 -46.80 13.10
C GLY A 188 -16.39 -48.05 12.55
N THR A 189 -17.18 -49.04 12.22
CA THR A 189 -16.78 -50.22 11.38
C THR A 189 -16.85 -49.82 9.91
N LEU A 190 -16.03 -48.84 9.51
CA LEU A 190 -16.01 -48.36 8.13
C LEU A 190 -15.13 -49.25 7.25
N ASP A 191 -15.54 -49.43 6.00
CA ASP A 191 -14.65 -49.97 4.99
C ASP A 191 -13.46 -49.01 4.74
N GLU A 192 -12.38 -49.52 4.19
CA GLU A 192 -11.14 -48.76 3.99
C GLU A 192 -11.33 -47.55 3.08
N GLU A 193 -12.17 -47.63 2.05
CA GLU A 193 -12.43 -46.56 1.10
C GLU A 193 -13.19 -45.40 1.77
N THR A 194 -14.22 -45.69 2.57
CA THR A 194 -14.98 -44.70 3.34
C THR A 194 -14.10 -44.06 4.40
N ARG A 195 -13.27 -44.84 5.11
CA ARG A 195 -12.32 -44.33 6.10
C ARG A 195 -11.33 -43.36 5.45
N GLN A 196 -10.72 -43.73 4.33
CA GLN A 196 -9.82 -42.87 3.58
C GLN A 196 -10.52 -41.59 3.11
N SER A 197 -11.76 -41.71 2.65
CA SER A 197 -12.57 -40.52 2.26
C SER A 197 -12.78 -39.56 3.43
N PHE A 198 -13.10 -40.07 4.61
CA PHE A 198 -13.31 -39.23 5.82
C PHE A 198 -12.01 -38.60 6.31
N CYS A 199 -10.89 -39.31 6.30
CA CYS A 199 -9.57 -38.76 6.59
C CYS A 199 -9.22 -37.62 5.63
N ASN A 200 -9.46 -37.79 4.33
CA ASN A 200 -9.21 -36.74 3.33
C ASN A 200 -10.11 -35.51 3.55
N LYS A 201 -11.38 -35.71 3.91
CA LYS A 201 -12.29 -34.60 4.27
C LYS A 201 -11.84 -33.86 5.51
N ALA A 202 -11.41 -34.59 6.55
CA ALA A 202 -10.86 -33.97 7.78
C ALA A 202 -9.61 -33.15 7.48
N LEU A 203 -8.69 -33.70 6.67
CA LEU A 203 -7.48 -33.01 6.25
C LEU A 203 -7.78 -31.74 5.44
N ALA A 204 -8.76 -31.79 4.54
CA ALA A 204 -9.20 -30.62 3.78
C ALA A 204 -9.78 -29.51 4.69
N ARG A 205 -10.53 -29.89 5.75
CA ARG A 205 -11.06 -28.91 6.74
C ARG A 205 -9.94 -28.28 7.58
N ASN A 206 -8.94 -29.06 7.97
CA ASN A 206 -7.79 -28.54 8.73
C ASN A 206 -6.94 -27.59 7.87
N ARG A 207 -6.68 -27.90 6.60
CA ARG A 207 -6.01 -26.98 5.67
C ARG A 207 -6.80 -25.67 5.46
N HIS A 208 -8.12 -25.74 5.49
CA HIS A 208 -8.96 -24.56 5.42
C HIS A 208 -8.80 -23.67 6.66
N ILE A 209 -8.72 -24.26 7.87
CA ILE A 209 -8.46 -23.53 9.12
C ILE A 209 -7.07 -22.89 9.08
N GLU A 210 -6.06 -23.62 8.65
CA GLU A 210 -4.69 -23.11 8.50
C GLU A 210 -4.64 -21.88 7.58
N LYS A 211 -5.32 -21.96 6.43
CA LYS A 211 -5.44 -20.84 5.51
C LYS A 211 -6.13 -19.64 6.16
N LEU A 212 -7.23 -19.85 6.89
CA LEU A 212 -7.93 -18.77 7.62
C LEU A 212 -7.01 -18.06 8.61
N ILE A 213 -6.23 -18.83 9.38
CA ILE A 213 -5.29 -18.28 10.36
C ILE A 213 -4.19 -17.48 9.65
N ASN A 214 -3.62 -18.01 8.57
CA ASN A 214 -2.58 -17.33 7.80
C ASN A 214 -3.10 -16.05 7.15
N ASP A 215 -4.28 -16.08 6.51
CA ASP A 215 -4.94 -14.90 5.94
C ASP A 215 -5.17 -13.82 7.01
N MET A 216 -5.58 -14.25 8.23
CA MET A 216 -5.75 -13.34 9.36
C MET A 216 -4.43 -12.74 9.84
N LEU A 217 -3.37 -13.55 9.96
CA LEU A 217 -2.05 -13.05 10.40
C LEU A 217 -1.49 -12.04 9.41
N VAL A 218 -1.59 -12.29 8.10
CA VAL A 218 -1.19 -11.33 7.05
C VAL A 218 -1.98 -10.04 7.17
N PHE A 219 -3.29 -10.14 7.37
CA PHE A 219 -4.14 -8.97 7.57
C PHE A 219 -3.78 -8.25 8.88
N ALA A 220 -3.56 -8.97 9.99
CA ALA A 220 -3.26 -8.44 11.32
C ALA A 220 -1.97 -7.61 11.37
N HIS A 221 -0.93 -8.08 10.69
CA HIS A 221 0.35 -7.39 10.63
C HIS A 221 0.33 -6.12 9.77
N GLY A 222 -0.81 -5.80 9.12
CA GLY A 222 -0.94 -4.59 8.29
C GLY A 222 0.10 -4.51 7.18
N GLY A 223 0.62 -5.69 6.75
CA GLY A 223 1.61 -5.76 5.68
C GLY A 223 3.03 -5.30 6.05
N GLN A 224 3.37 -5.26 7.34
CA GLN A 224 4.78 -5.09 7.75
C GLN A 224 5.54 -6.38 7.51
N PHE A 225 6.19 -6.48 6.36
CA PHE A 225 7.00 -7.64 5.98
C PHE A 225 8.48 -7.27 5.96
N VAL A 226 9.33 -8.26 6.21
CA VAL A 226 10.75 -8.16 5.84
C VAL A 226 10.84 -8.08 4.32
N THR A 227 11.44 -7.02 3.81
CA THR A 227 11.54 -6.78 2.38
C THR A 227 12.89 -7.25 1.85
N THR A 228 12.83 -8.08 0.82
CA THR A 228 14.00 -8.55 0.05
C THR A 228 13.87 -8.13 -1.41
N ARG A 229 14.97 -8.23 -2.18
CA ARG A 229 14.92 -8.08 -3.64
C ARG A 229 14.74 -9.45 -4.28
N PHE A 230 13.85 -9.53 -5.24
CA PHE A 230 13.60 -10.75 -6.00
C PHE A 230 13.17 -10.42 -7.44
N ALA A 231 13.41 -11.37 -8.35
CA ALA A 231 13.03 -11.24 -9.74
C ALA A 231 11.53 -11.56 -9.93
N VAL A 232 10.87 -10.80 -10.79
CA VAL A 232 9.46 -11.08 -11.15
C VAL A 232 9.32 -12.44 -11.83
N ALA A 233 10.36 -12.88 -12.57
CA ALA A 233 10.38 -14.19 -13.19
C ALA A 233 10.30 -15.33 -12.17
N ASP A 234 11.02 -15.23 -11.05
CA ASP A 234 10.97 -16.24 -9.98
C ASP A 234 9.58 -16.33 -9.36
N LEU A 235 8.96 -15.17 -9.08
CA LEU A 235 7.58 -15.09 -8.58
C LEU A 235 6.59 -15.76 -9.53
N CYS A 236 6.76 -15.59 -10.84
CA CYS A 236 5.90 -16.21 -11.86
C CYS A 236 6.09 -17.71 -11.94
N SER A 237 7.32 -18.19 -11.85
CA SER A 237 7.63 -19.61 -11.84
C SER A 237 6.99 -20.31 -10.63
N GLU A 238 7.20 -19.77 -9.43
CA GLU A 238 6.61 -20.31 -8.20
C GLU A 238 5.06 -20.29 -8.23
N LEU A 239 4.47 -19.21 -8.77
CA LEU A 239 3.02 -19.12 -8.94
C LEU A 239 2.48 -20.21 -9.86
N ASN A 240 3.17 -20.46 -10.98
CA ASN A 240 2.78 -21.53 -11.92
C ASN A 240 2.85 -22.92 -11.26
N ASP A 241 3.93 -23.19 -10.52
CA ASP A 241 4.12 -24.45 -9.83
C ASP A 241 3.05 -24.68 -8.74
N GLN A 242 2.75 -23.63 -7.98
CA GLN A 242 1.71 -23.68 -6.94
C GLN A 242 0.31 -23.91 -7.51
N LEU A 243 0.00 -23.36 -8.70
CA LEU A 243 -1.33 -23.47 -9.32
C LEU A 243 -1.51 -24.75 -10.13
N SER A 244 -0.44 -25.37 -10.61
CA SER A 244 -0.48 -26.52 -11.51
C SER A 244 -1.42 -27.66 -11.07
N PRO A 245 -1.44 -28.10 -9.79
CA PRO A 245 -2.34 -29.16 -9.35
C PRO A 245 -3.82 -28.79 -9.46
N GLN A 246 -4.17 -27.54 -9.10
CA GLN A 246 -5.54 -27.03 -9.12
C GLN A 246 -6.03 -26.79 -10.55
N LEU A 247 -5.13 -26.34 -11.44
CA LEU A 247 -5.42 -26.17 -12.86
C LEU A 247 -5.74 -27.53 -13.51
N GLN A 248 -4.94 -28.56 -13.24
CA GLN A 248 -5.18 -29.92 -13.74
C GLN A 248 -6.49 -30.50 -13.22
N GLN A 249 -6.76 -30.35 -11.91
CA GLN A 249 -7.98 -30.85 -11.28
C GLN A 249 -9.25 -30.23 -11.88
N ARG A 250 -9.19 -28.96 -12.30
CA ARG A 250 -10.31 -28.21 -12.86
C ARG A 250 -10.33 -28.17 -14.38
N ALA A 251 -9.40 -28.85 -15.06
CA ALA A 251 -9.18 -28.74 -16.51
C ALA A 251 -9.11 -27.26 -16.99
N ALA A 252 -8.48 -26.42 -16.17
CA ALA A 252 -8.39 -24.98 -16.41
C ALA A 252 -7.17 -24.61 -17.25
N THR A 253 -7.29 -23.52 -18.03
CA THR A 253 -6.20 -22.99 -18.83
C THR A 253 -5.59 -21.76 -18.15
N LEU A 254 -4.27 -21.77 -17.93
CA LEU A 254 -3.50 -20.62 -17.49
C LEU A 254 -2.63 -20.14 -18.65
N VAL A 255 -2.73 -18.85 -18.96
CA VAL A 255 -1.89 -18.17 -19.96
C VAL A 255 -1.12 -17.06 -19.26
N MET A 256 0.21 -17.14 -19.28
CA MET A 256 1.09 -16.08 -18.75
C MET A 256 1.81 -15.38 -19.89
N GLN A 257 1.91 -14.04 -19.79
CA GLN A 257 2.60 -13.18 -20.75
C GLN A 257 3.48 -12.17 -20.01
N GLY A 258 4.70 -11.95 -20.49
CA GLY A 258 5.66 -11.02 -19.90
C GLY A 258 6.36 -11.55 -18.65
N GLN A 259 6.34 -12.84 -18.43
CA GLN A 259 6.98 -13.52 -17.29
C GLN A 259 8.50 -13.44 -17.29
N ASP A 260 9.12 -13.30 -18.48
CA ASP A 260 10.58 -13.25 -18.66
C ASP A 260 11.12 -11.80 -18.54
N SER A 261 10.40 -10.93 -17.83
CA SER A 261 10.82 -9.53 -17.68
C SER A 261 12.02 -9.42 -16.75
N ASP A 262 13.07 -8.69 -17.19
CA ASP A 262 14.23 -8.30 -16.36
C ASP A 262 13.83 -7.23 -15.31
N VAL A 263 12.80 -7.50 -14.51
CA VAL A 263 12.29 -6.57 -13.50
C VAL A 263 12.49 -7.16 -12.11
N GLU A 264 13.07 -6.35 -11.23
CA GLU A 264 13.20 -6.66 -9.81
C GLU A 264 12.17 -5.88 -8.98
N LEU A 265 11.61 -6.54 -8.00
CA LEU A 265 10.78 -5.95 -6.96
C LEU A 265 11.54 -5.92 -5.63
N GLN A 266 11.22 -4.93 -4.81
CA GLN A 266 11.60 -4.90 -3.41
C GLN A 266 10.36 -5.14 -2.56
N GLY A 267 10.34 -6.24 -1.81
CA GLY A 267 9.16 -6.62 -1.05
C GLY A 267 9.29 -7.99 -0.41
N ASN A 268 8.17 -8.56 -0.02
CA ASN A 268 8.06 -9.93 0.45
C ASN A 268 7.47 -10.82 -0.65
N GLN A 269 8.31 -11.70 -1.21
CA GLN A 269 7.94 -12.59 -2.31
C GLN A 269 6.80 -13.54 -1.93
N ASP A 270 6.85 -14.15 -0.74
CA ASP A 270 5.83 -15.11 -0.27
C ASP A 270 4.46 -14.44 -0.12
N ALA A 271 4.43 -13.21 0.41
CA ALA A 271 3.18 -12.46 0.55
C ALA A 271 2.58 -12.11 -0.81
N LEU A 272 3.39 -11.66 -1.78
CA LEU A 272 2.92 -11.38 -3.15
C LEU A 272 2.50 -12.65 -3.88
N LEU A 273 3.23 -13.75 -3.71
CA LEU A 273 2.86 -15.07 -4.23
C LEU A 273 1.48 -15.49 -3.70
N GLY A 274 1.27 -15.41 -2.39
CA GLY A 274 -0.02 -15.69 -1.75
C GLY A 274 -1.15 -14.81 -2.25
N ALA A 275 -0.88 -13.51 -2.46
CA ALA A 275 -1.87 -12.58 -3.01
C ALA A 275 -2.26 -12.93 -4.45
N LEU A 276 -1.30 -13.24 -5.33
CA LEU A 276 -1.55 -13.68 -6.71
C LEU A 276 -2.27 -15.02 -6.74
N ALA A 277 -1.86 -15.97 -5.91
CA ALA A 277 -2.54 -17.26 -5.77
C ALA A 277 -4.00 -17.08 -5.33
N ASN A 278 -4.30 -16.17 -4.40
CA ASN A 278 -5.67 -15.86 -4.00
C ASN A 278 -6.51 -15.31 -5.16
N LEU A 279 -5.96 -14.44 -6.01
CA LEU A 279 -6.64 -13.95 -7.22
C LEU A 279 -6.92 -15.08 -8.20
N CYS A 280 -5.93 -15.93 -8.47
CA CYS A 280 -6.07 -17.08 -9.39
C CYS A 280 -7.07 -18.12 -8.86
N MET A 281 -7.05 -18.41 -7.57
CA MET A 281 -8.03 -19.32 -6.96
C MET A 281 -9.46 -18.76 -7.02
N ASN A 282 -9.63 -17.46 -6.85
CA ASN A 282 -10.93 -16.82 -7.04
C ASN A 282 -11.40 -16.91 -8.50
N ALA A 283 -10.50 -16.74 -9.45
CA ALA A 283 -10.74 -16.91 -10.88
C ALA A 283 -11.17 -18.36 -11.23
N LEU A 284 -10.44 -19.36 -10.71
CA LEU A 284 -10.78 -20.79 -10.87
C LEU A 284 -12.16 -21.14 -10.31
N GLN A 285 -12.52 -20.54 -9.18
CA GLN A 285 -13.82 -20.77 -8.53
C GLN A 285 -14.98 -20.07 -9.24
N ALA A 286 -14.73 -18.94 -9.89
CA ALA A 286 -15.73 -18.17 -10.63
C ALA A 286 -15.89 -18.68 -12.07
N GLY A 287 -14.91 -19.42 -12.60
CA GLY A 287 -14.95 -20.04 -13.91
C GLY A 287 -15.99 -21.17 -13.97
N GLY A 288 -16.71 -21.28 -15.08
CA GLY A 288 -17.62 -22.39 -15.34
C GLY A 288 -16.89 -23.69 -15.68
N ASP A 289 -17.39 -24.43 -16.68
CA ASP A 289 -16.87 -25.74 -17.07
C ASP A 289 -15.44 -25.69 -17.66
N GLN A 290 -15.03 -24.56 -18.20
CA GLN A 290 -13.69 -24.34 -18.76
C GLN A 290 -13.07 -23.03 -18.23
N PRO A 291 -12.54 -23.04 -16.99
CA PRO A 291 -11.93 -21.86 -16.42
C PRO A 291 -10.68 -21.45 -17.21
N ARG A 292 -10.61 -20.16 -17.55
CA ARG A 292 -9.45 -19.59 -18.22
C ARG A 292 -8.94 -18.38 -17.43
N ILE A 293 -7.65 -18.43 -17.10
CA ILE A 293 -6.95 -17.36 -16.39
C ILE A 293 -5.87 -16.79 -17.31
N GLU A 294 -5.86 -15.48 -17.48
CA GLU A 294 -4.83 -14.77 -18.25
C GLU A 294 -4.07 -13.86 -17.29
N ILE A 295 -2.77 -14.11 -17.11
CA ILE A 295 -1.86 -13.25 -16.34
C ILE A 295 -1.00 -12.48 -17.34
N SER A 296 -1.01 -11.15 -17.28
CA SER A 296 -0.15 -10.31 -18.09
C SER A 296 0.67 -9.37 -17.23
N ILE A 297 1.98 -9.34 -17.50
CA ILE A 297 2.97 -8.58 -16.75
C ILE A 297 3.61 -7.58 -17.71
N SER A 298 3.65 -6.33 -17.33
CA SER A 298 4.22 -5.26 -18.14
C SER A 298 4.71 -4.11 -17.28
N THR A 299 5.69 -3.37 -17.77
CA THR A 299 6.15 -2.14 -17.12
C THR A 299 5.43 -0.95 -17.74
N THR A 300 4.92 -0.06 -16.91
CA THR A 300 4.25 1.17 -17.36
C THR A 300 5.29 2.23 -17.73
N LEU A 301 4.88 3.24 -18.51
CA LEU A 301 5.73 4.40 -18.86
C LEU A 301 6.23 5.19 -17.62
N ARG A 302 5.61 4.99 -16.46
CA ARG A 302 6.01 5.62 -15.18
C ARG A 302 6.93 4.76 -14.34
N GLY A 303 7.45 3.65 -14.86
CA GLY A 303 8.34 2.73 -14.14
C GLY A 303 7.63 1.90 -13.07
N LEU A 304 6.30 1.68 -13.19
CA LEU A 304 5.56 0.77 -12.33
C LEU A 304 5.39 -0.58 -13.02
N LEU A 305 5.57 -1.67 -12.28
CA LEU A 305 5.16 -3.00 -12.72
C LEU A 305 3.64 -3.09 -12.67
N SER A 306 3.03 -3.55 -13.76
CA SER A 306 1.60 -3.86 -13.85
C SER A 306 1.41 -5.37 -13.99
N ILE A 307 0.78 -6.00 -13.02
CA ILE A 307 0.37 -7.40 -13.06
C ILE A 307 -1.15 -7.42 -13.21
N SER A 308 -1.66 -8.00 -14.28
CA SER A 308 -3.09 -8.13 -14.54
C SER A 308 -3.48 -9.61 -14.52
N VAL A 309 -4.45 -9.96 -13.67
CA VAL A 309 -5.08 -11.29 -13.60
C VAL A 309 -6.50 -11.15 -14.12
N LYS A 310 -6.81 -11.85 -15.22
CA LYS A 310 -8.12 -11.81 -15.88
C LYS A 310 -8.69 -13.23 -15.93
N ASP A 311 -9.99 -13.36 -15.65
CA ASP A 311 -10.74 -14.60 -15.77
C ASP A 311 -11.92 -14.47 -16.75
N ASN A 312 -12.49 -15.61 -17.12
CA ASN A 312 -13.70 -15.74 -17.93
C ASN A 312 -14.92 -16.14 -17.10
N GLY A 313 -14.92 -15.88 -15.80
CA GLY A 313 -15.99 -16.28 -14.88
C GLY A 313 -17.28 -15.48 -15.01
N SER A 314 -18.17 -15.65 -14.03
CA SER A 314 -19.50 -15.00 -13.99
C SER A 314 -19.45 -13.47 -13.89
N GLY A 315 -18.29 -12.90 -13.50
CA GLY A 315 -18.17 -11.48 -13.24
C GLY A 315 -18.93 -11.02 -11.99
N MET A 316 -18.97 -9.69 -11.79
CA MET A 316 -19.59 -9.07 -10.62
C MET A 316 -20.39 -7.83 -11.04
N ASP A 317 -21.49 -7.57 -10.34
CA ASP A 317 -22.26 -6.34 -10.46
C ASP A 317 -21.57 -5.17 -9.74
N ARG A 318 -22.20 -3.99 -9.81
CA ARG A 318 -21.63 -2.76 -9.25
C ARG A 318 -21.62 -2.78 -7.70
N GLU A 319 -22.63 -3.36 -7.09
CA GLU A 319 -22.78 -3.43 -5.64
C GLU A 319 -21.75 -4.38 -5.04
N THR A 320 -21.67 -5.60 -5.55
CA THR A 320 -20.63 -6.57 -5.17
C THR A 320 -19.24 -5.99 -5.33
N ARG A 321 -18.96 -5.34 -6.49
CA ARG A 321 -17.65 -4.74 -6.76
C ARG A 321 -17.25 -3.64 -5.78
N ALA A 322 -18.21 -2.92 -5.18
CA ALA A 322 -17.92 -1.89 -4.19
C ALA A 322 -17.38 -2.47 -2.88
N HIS A 323 -17.78 -3.71 -2.55
CA HIS A 323 -17.53 -4.34 -1.25
C HIS A 323 -16.52 -5.51 -1.29
N ILE A 324 -16.02 -5.91 -2.47
CA ILE A 324 -15.14 -7.10 -2.59
C ILE A 324 -13.85 -7.06 -1.77
N PHE A 325 -13.40 -5.89 -1.41
CA PHE A 325 -12.21 -5.70 -0.55
C PHE A 325 -12.56 -5.52 0.93
N ASP A 326 -13.85 -5.47 1.27
CA ASP A 326 -14.28 -5.40 2.66
C ASP A 326 -14.03 -6.77 3.31
N PRO A 327 -13.36 -6.81 4.46
CA PRO A 327 -13.09 -8.07 5.14
C PRO A 327 -14.39 -8.82 5.47
N PHE A 328 -14.38 -10.15 5.27
CA PHE A 328 -15.51 -11.07 5.43
C PHE A 328 -16.68 -10.88 4.45
N PHE A 329 -16.57 -9.97 3.51
CA PHE A 329 -17.52 -9.90 2.41
C PHE A 329 -17.29 -11.08 1.46
N SER A 330 -18.30 -11.92 1.29
CA SER A 330 -18.27 -13.05 0.37
C SER A 330 -19.66 -13.29 -0.20
N THR A 331 -19.72 -13.54 -1.49
CA THR A 331 -20.92 -14.03 -2.18
C THR A 331 -21.01 -15.55 -2.19
N LYS A 332 -20.01 -16.25 -1.66
CA LYS A 332 -19.89 -17.72 -1.61
C LYS A 332 -20.20 -18.23 -0.22
N THR A 333 -20.92 -19.34 -0.11
CA THR A 333 -21.28 -19.99 1.16
C THR A 333 -20.05 -20.49 1.94
N ASP A 334 -19.03 -21.00 1.23
CA ASP A 334 -17.78 -21.50 1.82
C ASP A 334 -16.62 -20.48 1.74
N GLY A 335 -16.92 -19.25 1.36
CA GLY A 335 -15.93 -18.20 1.21
C GLY A 335 -15.61 -17.52 2.54
N THR A 336 -14.34 -17.38 2.87
CA THR A 336 -13.89 -16.70 4.10
C THR A 336 -14.11 -15.18 4.05
N GLY A 337 -14.22 -14.60 2.84
CA GLY A 337 -14.28 -13.16 2.62
C GLY A 337 -13.00 -12.41 2.96
N LEU A 338 -11.91 -13.11 3.34
CA LEU A 338 -10.63 -12.49 3.68
C LEU A 338 -9.66 -12.40 2.49
N GLY A 339 -9.74 -13.32 1.53
CA GLY A 339 -8.75 -13.44 0.48
C GLY A 339 -8.48 -12.14 -0.30
N LEU A 340 -9.53 -11.41 -0.72
CA LEU A 340 -9.35 -10.13 -1.44
C LEU A 340 -8.93 -8.97 -0.53
N ALA A 341 -9.35 -8.97 0.72
CA ALA A 341 -8.88 -8.01 1.72
C ALA A 341 -7.36 -8.19 1.98
N VAL A 342 -6.90 -9.43 2.07
CA VAL A 342 -5.46 -9.78 2.18
C VAL A 342 -4.71 -9.33 0.93
N VAL A 343 -5.24 -9.59 -0.27
CA VAL A 343 -4.62 -9.11 -1.52
C VAL A 343 -4.42 -7.59 -1.49
N LYS A 344 -5.44 -6.85 -1.08
CA LYS A 344 -5.37 -5.38 -0.98
C LYS A 344 -4.32 -4.96 0.04
N ALA A 345 -4.30 -5.55 1.24
CA ALA A 345 -3.33 -5.25 2.30
C ALA A 345 -1.89 -5.54 1.85
N VAL A 346 -1.65 -6.67 1.18
CA VAL A 346 -0.33 -7.02 0.63
C VAL A 346 0.11 -6.04 -0.44
N VAL A 347 -0.78 -5.64 -1.37
CA VAL A 347 -0.46 -4.67 -2.43
C VAL A 347 -0.14 -3.31 -1.84
N GLU A 348 -0.94 -2.84 -0.88
CA GLU A 348 -0.73 -1.54 -0.21
C GLU A 348 0.56 -1.50 0.61
N SER A 349 0.94 -2.61 1.26
CA SER A 349 2.21 -2.72 2.00
C SER A 349 3.44 -2.67 1.09
N HIS A 350 3.28 -3.06 -0.17
CA HIS A 350 4.29 -2.92 -1.22
C HIS A 350 4.19 -1.58 -1.96
N GLN A 351 3.54 -0.57 -1.35
CA GLN A 351 3.34 0.77 -1.94
C GLN A 351 2.62 0.72 -3.29
N GLY A 352 1.86 -0.35 -3.51
CA GLY A 352 1.14 -0.60 -4.74
C GLY A 352 -0.30 -0.11 -4.71
N ARG A 353 -0.98 -0.33 -5.82
CA ARG A 353 -2.42 -0.09 -5.98
C ARG A 353 -3.06 -1.26 -6.69
N ILE A 354 -4.30 -1.59 -6.31
CA ILE A 354 -5.10 -2.59 -7.00
C ILE A 354 -6.35 -1.94 -7.59
N ALA A 355 -6.68 -2.33 -8.81
CA ALA A 355 -7.90 -1.91 -9.51
C ALA A 355 -8.65 -3.16 -10.00
N VAL A 356 -9.99 -3.09 -10.02
CA VAL A 356 -10.86 -4.17 -10.49
C VAL A 356 -11.80 -3.66 -11.58
N TYR A 357 -11.90 -4.47 -12.63
CA TYR A 357 -12.83 -4.27 -13.75
C TYR A 357 -13.63 -5.55 -13.89
N SER A 358 -14.95 -5.45 -13.80
CA SER A 358 -15.86 -6.58 -13.94
C SER A 358 -17.22 -6.15 -14.41
N ARG A 359 -17.88 -7.04 -15.15
CA ARG A 359 -19.29 -6.93 -15.55
C ARG A 359 -19.91 -8.32 -15.45
N PRO A 360 -21.18 -8.45 -15.05
CA PRO A 360 -21.89 -9.73 -15.04
C PRO A 360 -21.77 -10.44 -16.40
N GLY A 361 -21.42 -11.71 -16.38
CA GLY A 361 -21.23 -12.55 -17.56
C GLY A 361 -19.93 -12.36 -18.36
N HIS A 362 -19.03 -11.43 -17.93
CA HIS A 362 -17.81 -11.11 -18.68
C HIS A 362 -16.51 -11.33 -17.88
N GLY A 363 -16.58 -12.02 -16.75
CA GLY A 363 -15.44 -12.30 -15.88
C GLY A 363 -14.95 -11.05 -15.13
N CYS A 364 -13.78 -11.20 -14.53
CA CYS A 364 -13.12 -10.14 -13.77
C CYS A 364 -11.71 -9.92 -14.29
N ARG A 365 -11.22 -8.70 -14.11
CA ARG A 365 -9.82 -8.34 -14.30
C ARG A 365 -9.35 -7.55 -13.10
N PHE A 366 -8.42 -8.12 -12.35
CA PHE A 366 -7.68 -7.43 -11.30
C PHE A 366 -6.36 -6.91 -11.87
N ARG A 367 -6.01 -5.66 -11.58
CA ARG A 367 -4.76 -5.07 -12.02
C ARG A 367 -4.03 -4.50 -10.81
N ILE A 368 -2.84 -5.02 -10.55
CA ILE A 368 -1.94 -4.60 -9.49
C ILE A 368 -0.86 -3.72 -10.11
N PHE A 369 -0.54 -2.61 -9.46
CA PHE A 369 0.57 -1.73 -9.83
C PHE A 369 1.53 -1.65 -8.66
N LEU A 370 2.82 -1.99 -8.89
CA LEU A 370 3.86 -2.01 -7.87
C LEU A 370 5.03 -1.14 -8.32
N PRO A 371 5.69 -0.39 -7.42
CA PRO A 371 6.97 0.24 -7.73
C PRO A 371 8.00 -0.83 -8.05
N CYS A 372 8.74 -0.65 -9.14
CA CYS A 372 9.76 -1.61 -9.56
C CYS A 372 11.03 -0.89 -10.01
N ARG A 373 12.13 -1.63 -10.04
CA ARG A 373 13.39 -1.20 -10.66
C ARG A 373 13.65 -2.10 -11.86
N GLN A 374 14.15 -1.52 -12.95
CA GLN A 374 14.72 -2.33 -14.02
C GLN A 374 16.04 -2.91 -13.54
N ALA A 375 16.24 -4.22 -13.72
CA ALA A 375 17.54 -4.84 -13.48
C ALA A 375 18.60 -4.13 -14.35
N MET A 376 19.67 -3.62 -13.74
CA MET A 376 20.79 -3.09 -14.49
C MET A 376 21.39 -4.26 -15.30
N LYS A 377 21.23 -4.22 -16.63
CA LYS A 377 21.98 -5.11 -17.51
C LYS A 377 23.45 -4.78 -17.30
N THR A 378 24.15 -5.63 -16.56
CA THR A 378 25.62 -5.62 -16.53
C THR A 378 26.06 -5.98 -17.94
N GLN A 379 26.38 -4.98 -18.76
CA GLN A 379 27.10 -5.20 -20.00
C GLN A 379 28.47 -5.78 -19.62
N ILE A 380 28.54 -7.10 -19.60
CA ILE A 380 29.86 -7.79 -19.67
C ILE A 380 30.29 -7.56 -21.09
N SER A 381 31.08 -6.49 -21.29
CA SER A 381 31.90 -6.28 -22.49
C SER A 381 32.86 -7.46 -22.59
N LYS A 382 32.57 -8.39 -23.49
CA LYS A 382 33.58 -9.36 -23.94
C LYS A 382 34.56 -8.59 -24.83
N THR A 383 35.70 -8.29 -24.26
CA THR A 383 36.93 -7.96 -25.01
C THR A 383 37.59 -9.25 -25.44
#